data_537b814d39657d79db4067f479d0ed3b
#
_entry.id   537b814d39657d79db4067f479d0ed3b
#
_cell.length_a   1.000
_cell.length_b   1.000
_cell.length_c   1.000
_cell.angle_alpha   90.00
_cell.angle_beta   90.00
_cell.angle_gamma   90.00
#
_symmetry.space_group_name_H-M   'P 1'
#
loop_
_entity.id
_entity.type
_entity.pdbx_description
1 polymer ?
#
loop_
_entity_poly.entity_id
_entity_poly.type
_entity_poly.pdbx_seq_one_letter_code
_entity_poly.pdbx_strand_id
1 'polypeptide(L)'
;MTIPAPLTADDFWASIDAAWATIPDTADARAALASASTEPGARFEAVEALEPHLRPFLAALKPTLEGYTQAQLAAWDAYMAQALYDIDREDVHAATDGSDDGFLYARGFIVAVGRAYYDKVKAEPATYGVEDAEFESICYEAAHVHDTRFGEWPAQTVSRESGSNNDGWPSMQRQ
;
A
#
# COMPACT_ATOMS: atom_id res chain seq x y z
N MET A 1 -0.52 -27.60 -21.60
CA MET A 1 -0.33 -26.21 -21.22
C MET A 1 -0.91 -26.03 -19.82
N THR A 2 -0.08 -25.83 -18.82
CA THR A 2 -0.56 -25.72 -17.44
C THR A 2 -1.12 -24.31 -17.25
N ILE A 3 -2.37 -24.20 -16.78
CA ILE A 3 -2.96 -22.89 -16.42
C ILE A 3 -2.23 -22.42 -15.14
N PRO A 4 -1.67 -21.21 -15.10
CA PRO A 4 -1.05 -20.68 -13.90
C PRO A 4 -2.06 -20.63 -12.76
N ALA A 5 -1.59 -20.89 -11.54
CA ALA A 5 -2.43 -20.75 -10.36
C ALA A 5 -2.92 -19.30 -10.19
N PRO A 6 -4.15 -19.09 -9.65
CA PRO A 6 -4.62 -17.75 -9.33
C PRO A 6 -3.72 -17.10 -8.28
N LEU A 7 -3.52 -15.78 -8.39
CA LEU A 7 -2.80 -14.99 -7.39
C LEU A 7 -3.61 -14.94 -6.10
N THR A 8 -2.94 -15.11 -4.96
CA THR A 8 -3.55 -15.03 -3.63
C THR A 8 -3.17 -13.72 -2.90
N ALA A 9 -3.87 -13.41 -1.80
CA ALA A 9 -3.51 -12.28 -0.96
C ALA A 9 -2.09 -12.44 -0.36
N ASP A 10 -1.68 -13.67 -0.05
CA ASP A 10 -0.32 -13.91 0.46
C ASP A 10 0.73 -13.69 -0.64
N ASP A 11 0.45 -14.03 -1.90
CA ASP A 11 1.33 -13.72 -3.03
C ASP A 11 1.45 -12.21 -3.28
N PHE A 12 0.36 -11.45 -3.11
CA PHE A 12 0.38 -9.99 -3.17
C PHE A 12 1.37 -9.41 -2.16
N TRP A 13 1.25 -9.74 -0.88
CA TRP A 13 2.15 -9.26 0.16
C TRP A 13 3.58 -9.79 0.00
N ALA A 14 3.75 -11.04 -0.41
CA ALA A 14 5.06 -11.62 -0.68
C ALA A 14 5.79 -10.91 -1.82
N SER A 15 5.08 -10.43 -2.84
CA SER A 15 5.68 -9.65 -3.94
C SER A 15 6.25 -8.31 -3.46
N ILE A 16 5.55 -7.64 -2.54
CA ILE A 16 6.00 -6.39 -1.90
C ILE A 16 7.26 -6.67 -1.06
N ASP A 17 7.23 -7.69 -0.22
CA ASP A 17 8.39 -8.05 0.62
C ASP A 17 9.60 -8.48 -0.22
N ALA A 18 9.39 -9.23 -1.31
CA ALA A 18 10.44 -9.63 -2.22
C ALA A 18 11.10 -8.43 -2.92
N ALA A 19 10.33 -7.41 -3.30
CA ALA A 19 10.87 -6.20 -3.90
C ALA A 19 11.75 -5.44 -2.89
N TRP A 20 11.30 -5.26 -1.64
CA TRP A 20 12.10 -4.65 -0.58
C TRP A 20 13.37 -5.43 -0.24
N ALA A 21 13.32 -6.76 -0.28
CA ALA A 21 14.48 -7.61 0.00
C ALA A 21 15.66 -7.39 -0.97
N THR A 22 15.41 -6.76 -2.12
CA THR A 22 16.47 -6.41 -3.08
C THR A 22 17.15 -5.07 -2.79
N ILE A 23 16.61 -4.28 -1.84
CA ILE A 23 17.10 -2.94 -1.53
C ILE A 23 17.82 -2.98 -0.17
N PRO A 24 19.15 -2.75 -0.15
CA PRO A 24 19.91 -2.78 1.09
C PRO A 24 19.47 -1.67 2.06
N ASP A 25 19.72 -1.89 3.33
CA ASP A 25 19.58 -0.91 4.43
C ASP A 25 18.14 -0.41 4.71
N THR A 26 17.11 -1.11 4.20
CA THR A 26 15.70 -0.72 4.42
C THR A 26 14.98 -1.58 5.46
N ALA A 27 15.54 -2.73 5.82
CA ALA A 27 14.88 -3.71 6.70
C ALA A 27 14.63 -3.14 8.11
N ASP A 28 15.61 -2.45 8.68
CA ASP A 28 15.51 -1.88 10.03
C ASP A 28 14.46 -0.76 10.09
N ALA A 29 14.40 0.11 9.09
CA ALA A 29 13.41 1.17 9.00
C ALA A 29 11.98 0.61 8.88
N ARG A 30 11.78 -0.41 8.04
CA ARG A 30 10.49 -1.12 7.92
C ARG A 30 10.10 -1.81 9.23
N ALA A 31 11.04 -2.44 9.92
CA ALA A 31 10.81 -3.08 11.21
C ALA A 31 10.48 -2.04 12.30
N ALA A 32 11.14 -0.88 12.30
CA ALA A 32 10.88 0.21 13.23
C ALA A 32 9.44 0.73 13.10
N LEU A 33 8.93 0.91 11.87
CA LEU A 33 7.55 1.33 11.62
C LEU A 33 6.53 0.34 12.20
N ALA A 34 6.79 -0.96 12.11
CA ALA A 34 5.91 -2.01 12.62
C ALA A 34 6.06 -2.31 14.12
N SER A 35 7.05 -1.69 14.81
CA SER A 35 7.34 -1.98 16.21
C SER A 35 6.56 -1.09 17.19
N ALA A 36 5.93 -1.69 18.19
CA ALA A 36 5.26 -0.97 19.27
C ALA A 36 6.24 -0.21 20.20
N SER A 37 7.50 -0.63 20.26
CA SER A 37 8.52 0.02 21.09
C SER A 37 9.18 1.22 20.43
N THR A 38 8.84 1.52 19.18
CA THR A 38 9.40 2.66 18.45
C THR A 38 8.71 3.95 18.87
N GLU A 39 9.47 4.89 19.37
CA GLU A 39 8.97 6.24 19.72
C GLU A 39 8.51 7.00 18.46
N PRO A 40 7.56 7.93 18.56
CA PRO A 40 7.04 8.68 17.40
C PRO A 40 8.13 9.35 16.56
N GLY A 41 9.13 9.97 17.16
CA GLY A 41 10.27 10.60 16.45
C GLY A 41 11.08 9.59 15.65
N ALA A 42 11.32 8.40 16.19
CA ALA A 42 12.05 7.33 15.48
C ALA A 42 11.21 6.71 14.32
N ARG A 43 9.87 6.79 14.37
CA ARG A 43 9.04 6.43 13.22
C ARG A 43 9.18 7.43 12.09
N PHE A 44 9.20 8.72 12.41
CA PHE A 44 9.46 9.76 11.41
C PHE A 44 10.84 9.57 10.76
N GLU A 45 11.88 9.34 11.53
CA GLU A 45 13.22 8.99 11.01
C GLU A 45 13.20 7.75 10.11
N ALA A 46 12.38 6.75 10.44
CA ALA A 46 12.23 5.55 9.62
C ALA A 46 11.52 5.85 8.28
N VAL A 47 10.54 6.77 8.26
CA VAL A 47 9.94 7.27 7.01
C VAL A 47 11.00 7.98 6.17
N GLU A 48 11.72 8.96 6.74
CA GLU A 48 12.79 9.67 6.03
C GLU A 48 13.85 8.73 5.46
N ALA A 49 14.17 7.64 6.19
CA ALA A 49 15.11 6.62 5.72
C ALA A 49 14.56 5.80 4.54
N LEU A 50 13.23 5.62 4.44
CA LEU A 50 12.61 4.86 3.34
C LEU A 50 12.33 5.72 2.10
N GLU A 51 12.08 7.00 2.24
CA GLU A 51 11.72 7.90 1.12
C GLU A 51 12.66 7.79 -0.10
N PRO A 52 13.99 7.83 0.03
CA PRO A 52 14.89 7.69 -1.11
C PRO A 52 14.78 6.35 -1.82
N HIS A 53 14.22 5.35 -1.14
CA HIS A 53 14.11 3.97 -1.61
C HIS A 53 12.74 3.63 -2.23
N LEU A 54 11.75 4.51 -2.16
CA LEU A 54 10.41 4.26 -2.72
C LEU A 54 10.43 4.05 -4.24
N ARG A 55 11.17 4.87 -4.98
CA ARG A 55 11.34 4.67 -6.43
C ARG A 55 12.14 3.42 -6.79
N PRO A 56 13.31 3.13 -6.15
CA PRO A 56 14.00 1.85 -6.29
C PRO A 56 13.10 0.65 -5.98
N PHE A 57 12.30 0.70 -4.94
CA PHE A 57 11.32 -0.33 -4.60
C PHE A 57 10.31 -0.58 -5.74
N LEU A 58 9.73 0.50 -6.28
CA LEU A 58 8.78 0.37 -7.40
C LEU A 58 9.45 -0.25 -8.63
N ALA A 59 10.69 0.16 -8.92
CA ALA A 59 11.47 -0.41 -10.01
C ALA A 59 11.80 -1.89 -9.79
N ALA A 60 11.99 -2.32 -8.54
CA ALA A 60 12.20 -3.72 -8.18
C ALA A 60 10.91 -4.56 -8.23
N LEU A 61 9.76 -3.98 -7.90
CA LEU A 61 8.45 -4.63 -7.98
C LEU A 61 7.99 -4.85 -9.44
N LYS A 62 8.26 -3.89 -10.31
CA LYS A 62 7.76 -3.86 -11.68
C LYS A 62 8.01 -5.13 -12.50
N PRO A 63 9.22 -5.74 -12.52
CA PRO A 63 9.44 -6.99 -13.25
C PRO A 63 8.54 -8.15 -12.77
N THR A 64 8.19 -8.19 -11.49
CA THR A 64 7.25 -9.18 -10.95
C THR A 64 5.86 -8.95 -11.52
N LEU A 65 5.38 -7.71 -11.54
CA LEU A 65 4.10 -7.33 -12.14
C LEU A 65 4.06 -7.64 -13.64
N GLU A 66 5.13 -7.33 -14.36
CA GLU A 66 5.27 -7.62 -15.79
C GLU A 66 5.32 -9.13 -16.08
N GLY A 67 5.75 -9.96 -15.12
CA GLY A 67 5.76 -11.42 -15.23
C GLY A 67 4.40 -12.09 -15.06
N TYR A 68 3.42 -11.41 -14.46
CA TYR A 68 2.10 -11.97 -14.22
C TYR A 68 1.27 -12.12 -15.52
N THR A 69 0.39 -13.10 -15.54
CA THR A 69 -0.67 -13.17 -16.55
C THR A 69 -1.67 -12.02 -16.36
N GLN A 70 -2.49 -11.74 -17.36
CA GLN A 70 -3.54 -10.72 -17.28
C GLN A 70 -4.42 -10.90 -16.03
N ALA A 71 -4.89 -12.12 -15.78
CA ALA A 71 -5.73 -12.44 -14.62
C ALA A 71 -4.99 -12.28 -13.29
N GLN A 72 -3.72 -12.65 -13.19
CA GLN A 72 -2.92 -12.47 -11.99
C GLN A 72 -2.63 -10.99 -11.72
N LEU A 73 -2.33 -10.21 -12.75
CA LEU A 73 -2.09 -8.79 -12.62
C LEU A 73 -3.35 -8.03 -12.20
N ALA A 74 -4.50 -8.38 -12.79
CA ALA A 74 -5.80 -7.84 -12.36
C ALA A 74 -6.14 -8.21 -10.91
N ALA A 75 -5.80 -9.43 -10.47
CA ALA A 75 -5.98 -9.84 -9.08
C ALA A 75 -5.05 -9.08 -8.13
N TRP A 76 -3.79 -8.83 -8.53
CA TRP A 76 -2.86 -8.01 -7.73
C TRP A 76 -3.39 -6.59 -7.55
N ASP A 77 -3.90 -5.98 -8.62
CA ASP A 77 -4.52 -4.66 -8.58
C ASP A 77 -5.77 -4.62 -7.69
N ALA A 78 -6.58 -5.68 -7.72
CA ALA A 78 -7.73 -5.83 -6.85
C ALA A 78 -7.33 -5.95 -5.36
N TYR A 79 -6.24 -6.67 -5.03
CA TYR A 79 -5.72 -6.73 -3.66
C TYR A 79 -5.18 -5.37 -3.20
N MET A 80 -4.50 -4.61 -4.07
CA MET A 80 -4.08 -3.25 -3.77
C MET A 80 -5.29 -2.35 -3.48
N ALA A 81 -6.29 -2.36 -4.35
CA ALA A 81 -7.51 -1.59 -4.15
C ALA A 81 -8.23 -1.95 -2.84
N GLN A 82 -8.32 -3.24 -2.52
CA GLN A 82 -8.93 -3.71 -1.27
C GLN A 82 -8.11 -3.28 -0.04
N ALA A 83 -6.79 -3.39 -0.09
CA ALA A 83 -5.93 -2.95 1.01
C ALA A 83 -6.06 -1.45 1.27
N LEU A 84 -6.12 -0.62 0.22
CA LEU A 84 -6.37 0.82 0.34
C LEU A 84 -7.76 1.11 0.92
N TYR A 85 -8.79 0.40 0.44
CA TYR A 85 -10.17 0.54 0.90
C TYR A 85 -10.34 0.17 2.38
N ASP A 86 -9.70 -0.91 2.82
CA ASP A 86 -9.81 -1.42 4.21
C ASP A 86 -9.28 -0.42 5.26
N ILE A 87 -8.36 0.44 4.88
CA ILE A 87 -7.79 1.50 5.73
C ILE A 87 -8.26 2.91 5.32
N ASP A 88 -9.25 3.01 4.42
CA ASP A 88 -9.97 4.25 4.13
C ASP A 88 -10.94 4.57 5.27
N ARG A 89 -10.40 5.05 6.37
CA ARG A 89 -11.12 5.25 7.63
C ARG A 89 -10.75 6.58 8.28
N GLU A 90 -11.71 7.18 8.97
CA GLU A 90 -11.57 8.46 9.67
C GLU A 90 -10.45 8.45 10.73
N ASP A 91 -10.28 7.34 11.44
CA ASP A 91 -9.21 7.21 12.46
C ASP A 91 -7.82 7.04 11.85
N VAL A 92 -7.71 6.40 10.68
CA VAL A 92 -6.45 6.33 9.93
C VAL A 92 -6.11 7.68 9.34
N HIS A 93 -7.09 8.38 8.75
CA HIS A 93 -6.91 9.74 8.25
C HIS A 93 -6.40 10.70 9.35
N ALA A 94 -7.02 10.65 10.52
CA ALA A 94 -6.60 11.47 11.65
C ALA A 94 -5.17 11.18 12.17
N ALA A 95 -4.64 10.00 11.87
CA ALA A 95 -3.30 9.56 12.27
C ALA A 95 -2.23 9.82 11.20
N THR A 96 -2.63 10.21 9.99
CA THR A 96 -1.73 10.45 8.84
C THR A 96 -1.77 11.87 8.32
N ASP A 97 -2.73 12.67 8.79
CA ASP A 97 -2.94 14.11 8.53
C ASP A 97 -2.75 14.51 7.07
N GLY A 98 -3.60 13.97 6.18
CA GLY A 98 -3.57 14.29 4.75
C GLY A 98 -4.77 15.11 4.29
N SER A 99 -4.62 15.85 3.18
CA SER A 99 -5.75 16.25 2.33
C SER A 99 -6.42 15.00 1.74
N ASP A 100 -7.58 15.12 1.10
CA ASP A 100 -8.27 13.97 0.49
C ASP A 100 -7.35 13.18 -0.48
N ASP A 101 -6.60 13.89 -1.34
CA ASP A 101 -5.60 13.27 -2.23
C ASP A 101 -4.39 12.73 -1.44
N GLY A 102 -3.84 13.53 -0.52
CA GLY A 102 -2.73 13.13 0.34
C GLY A 102 -3.07 11.90 1.17
N PHE A 103 -4.31 11.74 1.63
CA PHE A 103 -4.73 10.55 2.36
C PHE A 103 -4.69 9.26 1.50
N LEU A 104 -5.05 9.34 0.22
CA LEU A 104 -4.85 8.19 -0.67
C LEU A 104 -3.37 7.82 -0.78
N TYR A 105 -2.48 8.81 -0.88
CA TYR A 105 -1.03 8.59 -1.00
C TYR A 105 -0.40 8.09 0.30
N ALA A 106 -0.88 8.55 1.44
CA ALA A 106 -0.48 8.03 2.76
C ALA A 106 -0.88 6.54 2.90
N ARG A 107 -2.09 6.17 2.49
CA ARG A 107 -2.52 4.76 2.45
C ARG A 107 -1.65 3.93 1.49
N GLY A 108 -1.25 4.51 0.35
CA GLY A 108 -0.30 3.90 -0.58
C GLY A 108 1.05 3.60 0.08
N PHE A 109 1.59 4.56 0.84
CA PHE A 109 2.82 4.35 1.62
C PHE A 109 2.66 3.20 2.63
N ILE A 110 1.56 3.18 3.41
CA ILE A 110 1.29 2.15 4.41
C ILE A 110 1.30 0.75 3.77
N VAL A 111 0.63 0.58 2.62
CA VAL A 111 0.62 -0.70 1.89
C VAL A 111 2.00 -1.04 1.35
N ALA A 112 2.71 -0.07 0.78
CA ALA A 112 4.04 -0.26 0.20
C ALA A 112 5.08 -0.71 1.23
N VAL A 113 5.03 -0.23 2.47
CA VAL A 113 5.95 -0.67 3.54
C VAL A 113 5.82 -2.17 3.81
N GLY A 114 4.62 -2.76 3.61
CA GLY A 114 4.39 -4.18 3.68
C GLY A 114 3.41 -4.59 4.79
N ARG A 115 3.06 -5.88 4.76
CA ARG A 115 1.96 -6.43 5.59
C ARG A 115 2.13 -6.19 7.08
N ALA A 116 3.35 -6.33 7.60
CA ALA A 116 3.60 -6.18 9.03
C ALA A 116 3.23 -4.78 9.56
N TYR A 117 3.59 -3.74 8.82
CA TYR A 117 3.23 -2.36 9.16
C TYR A 117 1.76 -2.07 8.86
N TYR A 118 1.26 -2.50 7.70
CA TYR A 118 -0.14 -2.35 7.32
C TYR A 118 -1.10 -2.90 8.38
N ASP A 119 -0.88 -4.12 8.85
CA ASP A 119 -1.73 -4.76 9.87
C ASP A 119 -1.70 -3.98 11.20
N LYS A 120 -0.57 -3.36 11.54
CA LYS A 120 -0.43 -2.51 12.74
C LYS A 120 -1.22 -1.22 12.62
N VAL A 121 -1.06 -0.49 11.51
CA VAL A 121 -1.84 0.75 11.27
C VAL A 121 -3.33 0.44 11.22
N LYS A 122 -3.73 -0.64 10.55
CA LYS A 122 -5.14 -1.07 10.47
C LYS A 122 -5.74 -1.36 11.85
N ALA A 123 -4.97 -1.95 12.75
CA ALA A 123 -5.43 -2.29 14.10
C ALA A 123 -5.39 -1.10 15.06
N GLU A 124 -4.35 -0.29 15.03
CA GLU A 124 -4.08 0.77 16.00
C GLU A 124 -3.49 2.02 15.31
N PRO A 125 -4.28 2.74 14.47
CA PRO A 125 -3.75 3.83 13.66
C PRO A 125 -3.13 4.95 14.51
N ALA A 126 -3.73 5.32 15.63
CA ALA A 126 -3.19 6.36 16.53
C ALA A 126 -1.78 6.03 17.10
N THR A 127 -1.43 4.74 17.15
CA THR A 127 -0.12 4.29 17.64
C THR A 127 0.90 4.21 16.51
N TYR A 128 0.49 3.77 15.32
CA TYR A 128 1.40 3.42 14.22
C TYR A 128 1.34 4.37 13.02
N GLY A 129 0.34 5.24 12.93
CA GLY A 129 0.25 6.24 11.87
C GLY A 129 1.45 7.20 11.91
N VAL A 130 1.85 7.69 10.76
CA VAL A 130 2.90 8.69 10.59
C VAL A 130 2.39 9.75 9.63
N GLU A 131 2.52 11.02 10.02
CA GLU A 131 2.15 12.16 9.20
C GLU A 131 3.12 12.35 8.02
N ASP A 132 2.65 12.98 6.96
CA ASP A 132 3.44 13.39 5.77
C ASP A 132 4.14 12.25 5.00
N ALA A 133 3.80 10.98 5.24
CA ALA A 133 4.37 9.84 4.53
C ALA A 133 3.48 9.47 3.34
N GLU A 134 3.93 9.71 2.09
CA GLU A 134 3.13 9.55 0.88
C GLU A 134 3.81 8.67 -0.18
N PHE A 135 3.03 7.85 -0.89
CA PHE A 135 3.51 7.11 -2.05
C PHE A 135 2.41 6.85 -3.09
N GLU A 136 2.08 7.86 -3.87
CA GLU A 136 1.04 7.80 -4.92
C GLU A 136 1.27 6.69 -5.94
N SER A 137 2.49 6.57 -6.48
CA SER A 137 2.78 5.72 -7.63
C SER A 137 2.40 4.26 -7.42
N ILE A 138 2.53 3.73 -6.19
CA ILE A 138 2.19 2.34 -5.89
C ILE A 138 0.69 2.06 -6.05
N CYS A 139 -0.16 3.07 -5.81
CA CYS A 139 -1.61 2.93 -5.86
C CYS A 139 -2.12 2.46 -7.23
N TYR A 140 -1.38 2.76 -8.30
CA TYR A 140 -1.82 2.54 -9.68
C TYR A 140 -0.83 1.75 -10.54
N GLU A 141 0.35 1.36 -10.02
CA GLU A 141 1.41 0.73 -10.83
C GLU A 141 0.93 -0.53 -11.55
N ALA A 142 0.20 -1.41 -10.87
CA ALA A 142 -0.32 -2.62 -11.50
C ALA A 142 -1.34 -2.32 -12.61
N ALA A 143 -2.19 -1.32 -12.41
CA ALA A 143 -3.15 -0.88 -13.42
C ALA A 143 -2.44 -0.29 -14.66
N HIS A 144 -1.38 0.50 -14.46
CA HIS A 144 -0.56 1.01 -15.56
C HIS A 144 0.18 -0.10 -16.33
N VAL A 145 0.72 -1.09 -15.61
CA VAL A 145 1.34 -2.27 -16.25
C VAL A 145 0.28 -3.07 -17.03
N HIS A 146 -0.94 -3.21 -16.48
CA HIS A 146 -2.04 -3.91 -17.14
C HIS A 146 -2.45 -3.19 -18.44
N ASP A 147 -2.66 -1.89 -18.39
CA ASP A 147 -3.01 -1.06 -19.56
C ASP A 147 -1.90 -1.12 -20.62
N THR A 148 -0.66 -0.97 -20.23
CA THR A 148 0.49 -1.04 -21.14
C THR A 148 0.59 -2.37 -21.86
N ARG A 149 0.30 -3.51 -21.18
CA ARG A 149 0.45 -4.86 -21.74
C ARG A 149 -0.77 -5.37 -22.48
N PHE A 150 -1.96 -4.97 -22.04
CA PHE A 150 -3.23 -5.56 -22.53
C PHE A 150 -4.16 -4.52 -23.15
N GLY A 151 -3.84 -3.20 -23.10
CA GLY A 151 -4.60 -2.13 -23.74
C GLY A 151 -5.88 -1.74 -23.02
N GLU A 152 -6.01 -2.13 -21.75
CA GLU A 152 -7.18 -1.80 -20.92
C GLU A 152 -6.79 -1.74 -19.44
N TRP A 153 -7.54 -0.96 -18.66
CA TRP A 153 -7.41 -0.97 -17.20
C TRP A 153 -8.12 -2.19 -16.61
N PRO A 154 -7.59 -2.75 -15.48
CA PRO A 154 -8.29 -3.84 -14.80
C PRO A 154 -9.63 -3.36 -14.25
N ALA A 155 -10.62 -4.26 -14.17
CA ALA A 155 -11.90 -3.94 -13.58
C ALA A 155 -11.73 -3.56 -12.10
N GLN A 156 -12.25 -2.41 -11.71
CA GLN A 156 -12.24 -1.98 -10.31
C GLN A 156 -13.21 -2.83 -9.49
N THR A 157 -12.73 -3.35 -8.36
CA THR A 157 -13.54 -4.14 -7.41
C THR A 157 -14.11 -3.26 -6.31
N VAL A 158 -13.31 -2.31 -5.82
CA VAL A 158 -13.69 -1.27 -4.85
C VAL A 158 -13.03 0.05 -5.25
N SER A 159 -13.57 1.18 -4.77
CA SER A 159 -12.95 2.48 -5.00
C SER A 159 -11.72 2.67 -4.12
N ARG A 160 -10.70 3.33 -4.66
CA ARG A 160 -9.48 3.73 -3.93
C ARG A 160 -9.59 5.12 -3.33
N GLU A 161 -10.59 5.90 -3.78
CA GLU A 161 -10.76 7.29 -3.38
C GLU A 161 -11.03 7.41 -1.88
N SER A 162 -10.56 8.50 -1.28
CA SER A 162 -10.79 8.83 0.12
C SER A 162 -12.28 9.02 0.40
N GLY A 163 -12.75 8.48 1.52
CA GLY A 163 -14.18 8.54 1.89
C GLY A 163 -15.06 7.52 1.18
N SER A 164 -14.50 6.58 0.41
CA SER A 164 -15.28 5.56 -0.31
C SER A 164 -15.77 4.44 0.61
N ASN A 165 -15.05 4.16 1.70
CA ASN A 165 -15.45 3.17 2.70
C ASN A 165 -16.43 3.76 3.70
N ASN A 166 -17.74 3.72 3.38
CA ASN A 166 -18.78 4.32 4.21
C ASN A 166 -18.70 3.89 5.68
N ASP A 167 -18.39 2.64 5.97
CA ASP A 167 -18.28 2.12 7.34
C ASP A 167 -17.07 2.70 8.09
N GLY A 168 -16.04 3.12 7.36
CA GLY A 168 -14.85 3.76 7.89
C GLY A 168 -15.01 5.24 8.27
N TRP A 169 -16.10 5.89 7.82
CA TRP A 169 -16.32 7.34 7.98
C TRP A 169 -17.64 7.67 8.72
N PRO A 170 -17.74 7.31 10.00
CA PRO A 170 -18.98 7.51 10.78
C PRO A 170 -19.39 8.99 10.93
N SER A 171 -18.47 9.95 10.83
CA SER A 171 -18.80 11.38 10.88
C SER A 171 -19.55 11.85 9.63
N MET A 172 -19.24 11.29 8.46
CA MET A 172 -19.90 11.62 7.20
C MET A 172 -21.35 11.09 7.13
N GLN A 173 -21.64 10.00 7.85
CA GLN A 173 -22.98 9.42 7.88
C GLN A 173 -23.96 10.18 8.78
N ARG A 174 -23.48 11.14 9.59
CA ARG A 174 -24.31 11.90 10.57
C ARG A 174 -24.79 13.25 10.04
N GLN A 175 -24.55 13.54 8.78
CA GLN A 175 -25.07 14.73 8.07
C GLN A 175 -26.26 14.39 7.20
#